data_e2a557d285d4e09cf93eac90b95782bb
#
_entry.id   e2a557d285d4e09cf93eac90b95782bb
#
_cell.length_a   1.000
_cell.length_b   1.000
_cell.length_c   1.000
_cell.angle_alpha   90.00
_cell.angle_beta   90.00
_cell.angle_gamma   90.00
#
_symmetry.space_group_name_H-M   'P 1'
#
loop_
_entity.id
_entity.type
_entity.pdbx_description
1 polymer ?
#
loop_
_entity_poly.entity_id
_entity_poly.type
_entity_poly.pdbx_seq_one_letter_code
_entity_poly.pdbx_strand_id
1 'polypeptide(L)'
;TQKAINIKLDKNIIVQHVCIDLMRQYIRITKIENGGVIKLTRREKEVLTWVLKGKSNSVIAQLMNISEHTVSTYIKRSTKKLNASSKWSAALTAVLIGLIQY
;
A
#
# COMPACT_ATOMS: atom_id res chain seq x y z
N THR A 1 33.49 -9.00 12.59
CA THR A 1 32.93 -9.68 13.76
C THR A 1 31.42 -9.77 13.68
N GLN A 2 30.87 -10.74 14.34
CA GLN A 2 29.43 -10.94 14.38
C GLN A 2 28.70 -9.73 14.98
N LYS A 3 29.31 -9.06 15.93
CA LYS A 3 28.78 -7.86 16.54
C LYS A 3 28.69 -6.70 15.54
N ALA A 4 29.68 -6.56 14.67
CA ALA A 4 29.67 -5.55 13.62
C ALA A 4 28.62 -5.87 12.54
N ILE A 5 28.45 -7.15 12.21
CA ILE A 5 27.43 -7.61 11.27
C ILE A 5 26.03 -7.35 11.84
N ASN A 6 25.81 -7.65 13.11
CA ASN A 6 24.55 -7.41 13.79
C ASN A 6 24.20 -5.92 13.84
N ILE A 7 25.18 -5.06 14.15
CA ILE A 7 24.98 -3.61 14.15
C ILE A 7 24.58 -3.13 12.75
N LYS A 8 25.20 -3.67 11.70
CA LYS A 8 24.91 -3.29 10.32
C LYS A 8 23.50 -3.73 9.91
N LEU A 9 23.09 -4.93 10.29
CA LEU A 9 21.73 -5.44 10.08
C LEU A 9 20.72 -4.62 10.87
N ASP A 10 21.03 -4.31 12.14
CA ASP A 10 20.17 -3.53 13.01
C ASP A 10 19.94 -2.11 12.46
N LYS A 11 20.96 -1.49 11.89
CA LYS A 11 20.81 -0.17 11.24
C LYS A 11 19.81 -0.23 10.09
N ASN A 12 19.89 -1.24 9.24
CA ASN A 12 18.96 -1.39 8.13
C ASN A 12 17.53 -1.65 8.62
N ILE A 13 17.39 -2.49 9.63
CA ILE A 13 16.10 -2.79 10.26
C ILE A 13 15.54 -1.53 10.91
N ILE A 14 16.36 -0.78 11.65
CA ILE A 14 15.94 0.47 12.31
C ILE A 14 15.49 1.49 11.29
N VAL A 15 16.24 1.68 10.19
CA VAL A 15 15.86 2.61 9.12
C VAL A 15 14.53 2.20 8.50
N GLN A 16 14.33 0.91 8.22
CA GLN A 16 13.06 0.42 7.69
C GLN A 16 11.92 0.65 8.67
N HIS A 17 12.11 0.37 9.95
CA HIS A 17 11.11 0.60 10.98
C HIS A 17 10.77 2.08 11.14
N VAL A 18 11.78 2.96 11.12
CA VAL A 18 11.56 4.40 11.22
C VAL A 18 10.75 4.90 10.04
N CYS A 19 11.05 4.45 8.81
CA CYS A 19 10.29 4.80 7.62
C CYS A 19 8.84 4.32 7.72
N ILE A 20 8.63 3.09 8.18
CA ILE A 20 7.29 2.52 8.37
C ILE A 20 6.53 3.31 9.45
N ASP A 21 7.17 3.63 10.56
CA ASP A 21 6.54 4.40 11.64
C ASP A 21 6.17 5.81 11.20
N LEU A 22 7.04 6.48 10.45
CA LEU A 22 6.75 7.80 9.89
C LEU A 22 5.57 7.73 8.93
N MET A 23 5.50 6.71 8.08
CA MET A 23 4.37 6.51 7.18
C MET A 23 3.08 6.25 7.95
N ARG A 24 3.14 5.45 9.02
CA ARG A 24 1.98 5.20 9.89
C ARG A 24 1.48 6.48 10.53
N GLN A 25 2.39 7.33 11.03
CA GLN A 25 2.03 8.62 11.61
C GLN A 25 1.41 9.54 10.57
N TYR A 26 1.98 9.61 9.38
CA TYR A 26 1.45 10.38 8.27
C TYR A 26 0.03 9.94 7.90
N ILE A 27 -0.17 8.63 7.76
CA ILE A 27 -1.48 8.05 7.44
C ILE A 27 -2.49 8.37 8.54
N ARG A 28 -2.07 8.27 9.81
CA ARG A 28 -2.91 8.56 10.96
C ARG A 28 -3.35 10.03 10.96
N ILE A 29 -2.43 10.95 10.69
CA ILE A 29 -2.70 12.39 10.59
C ILE A 29 -3.66 12.67 9.44
N THR A 30 -3.37 12.12 8.26
CA THR A 30 -4.22 12.27 7.07
C THR A 30 -5.63 11.74 7.33
N LYS A 31 -5.73 10.62 8.00
CA LYS A 31 -7.00 10.01 8.37
C LYS A 31 -7.81 10.89 9.31
N ILE A 32 -7.14 11.52 10.27
CA ILE A 32 -7.77 12.46 11.21
C ILE A 32 -8.23 13.73 10.47
N GLU A 33 -7.38 14.28 9.61
CA GLU A 33 -7.68 15.49 8.83
C GLU A 33 -8.88 15.27 7.91
N ASN A 34 -9.00 14.10 7.31
CA ASN A 34 -10.10 13.77 6.42
C ASN A 34 -11.37 13.35 7.15
N GLY A 35 -11.34 13.35 8.49
CA GLY A 35 -12.52 13.18 9.33
C GLY A 35 -13.18 11.82 9.26
N GLY A 36 -12.50 10.78 8.79
CA GLY A 36 -13.15 9.50 8.63
C GLY A 36 -12.23 8.30 8.49
N VAL A 37 -12.84 7.13 8.59
CA VAL A 37 -12.18 5.87 8.34
C VAL A 37 -12.09 5.65 6.83
N ILE A 38 -10.88 5.34 6.34
CA ILE A 38 -10.68 5.00 4.94
C ILE A 38 -11.31 3.63 4.69
N LYS A 39 -12.28 3.58 3.79
CA LYS A 39 -12.94 2.33 3.42
C LYS A 39 -12.66 2.02 1.96
N LEU A 40 -12.05 0.88 1.72
CA LEU A 40 -11.88 0.33 0.38
C LEU A 40 -12.93 -0.72 0.13
N THR A 41 -13.45 -0.75 -1.10
CA THR A 41 -14.35 -1.83 -1.50
C THR A 41 -13.55 -3.12 -1.65
N ARG A 42 -14.26 -4.26 -1.67
CA ARG A 42 -13.63 -5.56 -1.84
C ARG A 42 -12.79 -5.61 -3.14
N ARG A 43 -13.32 -5.08 -4.23
CA ARG A 43 -12.63 -5.07 -5.52
C ARG A 43 -11.40 -4.17 -5.50
N GLU A 44 -11.48 -3.02 -4.86
CA GLU A 44 -10.32 -2.14 -4.70
C GLU A 44 -9.22 -2.83 -3.91
N LYS A 45 -9.57 -3.54 -2.84
CA LYS A 45 -8.60 -4.32 -2.06
C LYS A 45 -7.95 -5.41 -2.91
N GLU A 46 -8.74 -6.12 -3.71
CA GLU A 46 -8.21 -7.16 -4.60
C GLU A 46 -7.21 -6.58 -5.59
N VAL A 47 -7.55 -5.46 -6.23
CA VAL A 47 -6.65 -4.82 -7.19
C VAL A 47 -5.34 -4.42 -6.51
N LEU A 48 -5.40 -3.79 -5.35
CA LEU A 48 -4.20 -3.38 -4.63
C LEU A 48 -3.35 -4.57 -4.18
N THR A 49 -3.98 -5.68 -3.82
CA THR A 49 -3.26 -6.91 -3.48
C THR A 49 -2.44 -7.43 -4.68
N TRP A 50 -3.03 -7.42 -5.87
CA TRP A 50 -2.31 -7.81 -7.08
C TRP A 50 -1.21 -6.82 -7.44
N VAL A 51 -1.42 -5.52 -7.20
CA VAL A 51 -0.37 -4.50 -7.37
C VAL A 51 0.83 -4.83 -6.48
N LEU A 52 0.61 -5.18 -5.22
CA LEU A 52 1.68 -5.59 -4.31
C LEU A 52 2.45 -6.79 -4.82
N LYS A 53 1.77 -7.71 -5.49
CA LYS A 53 2.39 -8.90 -6.06
C LYS A 53 3.12 -8.62 -7.38
N GLY A 54 3.19 -7.36 -7.80
CA GLY A 54 3.92 -6.94 -8.97
C GLY A 54 3.20 -7.18 -10.29
N LYS A 55 1.89 -7.39 -10.27
CA LYS A 55 1.13 -7.65 -11.49
C LYS A 55 0.79 -6.35 -12.22
N SER A 56 0.88 -6.39 -13.56
CA SER A 56 0.48 -5.27 -14.39
C SER A 56 -1.06 -5.14 -14.45
N ASN A 57 -1.55 -3.98 -14.88
CA ASN A 57 -2.99 -3.78 -15.05
C ASN A 57 -3.61 -4.80 -15.99
N SER A 58 -2.90 -5.16 -17.06
CA SER A 58 -3.36 -6.18 -18.02
C SER A 58 -3.53 -7.53 -17.34
N VAL A 59 -2.56 -7.95 -16.55
CA VAL A 59 -2.60 -9.22 -15.84
C VAL A 59 -3.70 -9.19 -14.76
N ILE A 60 -3.82 -8.10 -14.04
CA ILE A 60 -4.88 -7.95 -13.01
C ILE A 60 -6.26 -8.07 -13.67
N ALA A 61 -6.45 -7.43 -14.81
CA ALA A 61 -7.70 -7.50 -15.56
C ALA A 61 -8.05 -8.95 -15.90
N GLN A 62 -7.08 -9.72 -16.36
CA GLN A 62 -7.26 -11.14 -16.67
C GLN A 62 -7.59 -11.96 -15.42
N LEU A 63 -6.85 -11.74 -14.35
CA LEU A 63 -7.03 -12.48 -13.09
C LEU A 63 -8.40 -12.21 -12.44
N MET A 64 -8.88 -11.00 -12.55
CA MET A 64 -10.16 -10.59 -11.98
C MET A 64 -11.32 -10.70 -12.96
N ASN A 65 -11.05 -11.05 -14.21
CA ASN A 65 -12.04 -11.15 -15.27
C ASN A 65 -12.82 -9.83 -15.47
N ILE A 66 -12.08 -8.74 -15.56
CA ILE A 66 -12.59 -7.39 -15.80
C ILE A 66 -11.73 -6.70 -16.86
N SER A 67 -12.15 -5.53 -17.35
CA SER A 67 -11.35 -4.79 -18.32
C SER A 67 -10.19 -4.05 -17.64
N GLU A 68 -9.15 -3.73 -18.41
CA GLU A 68 -8.04 -2.89 -17.93
C GLU A 68 -8.54 -1.52 -17.49
N HIS A 69 -9.53 -0.99 -18.20
CA HIS A 69 -10.14 0.29 -17.85
C HIS A 69 -10.75 0.23 -16.46
N THR A 70 -11.45 -0.86 -16.14
CA THR A 70 -12.03 -1.08 -14.81
C THR A 70 -10.93 -1.17 -13.74
N VAL A 71 -9.83 -1.87 -14.03
CA VAL A 71 -8.66 -1.93 -13.13
C VAL A 71 -8.15 -0.52 -12.86
N SER A 72 -7.94 0.28 -13.92
CA SER A 72 -7.49 1.66 -13.78
C SER A 72 -8.44 2.49 -12.93
N THR A 73 -9.73 2.31 -13.09
CA THR A 73 -10.75 3.00 -12.30
C THR A 73 -10.63 2.64 -10.81
N TYR A 74 -10.48 1.36 -10.50
CA TYR A 74 -10.29 0.92 -9.11
C TYR A 74 -9.01 1.49 -8.50
N ILE A 75 -7.92 1.52 -9.29
CA ILE A 75 -6.65 2.09 -8.85
C ILE A 75 -6.81 3.58 -8.55
N LYS A 76 -7.45 4.34 -9.44
CA LYS A 76 -7.69 5.77 -9.25
C LYS A 76 -8.51 6.03 -7.99
N ARG A 77 -9.58 5.28 -7.78
CA ARG A 77 -10.41 5.41 -6.59
C ARG A 77 -9.63 5.11 -5.32
N SER A 78 -8.84 4.04 -5.35
CA SER A 78 -8.02 3.64 -4.21
C SER A 78 -6.96 4.67 -3.87
N THR A 79 -6.25 5.19 -4.88
CA THR A 79 -5.22 6.21 -4.68
C THR A 79 -5.82 7.48 -4.10
N LYS A 80 -6.99 7.87 -4.56
CA LYS A 80 -7.69 9.04 -4.03
C LYS A 80 -8.11 8.83 -2.59
N LYS A 81 -8.69 7.68 -2.27
CA LYS A 81 -9.13 7.34 -0.91
C LYS A 81 -7.95 7.29 0.08
N LEU A 82 -6.82 6.79 -0.37
CA LEU A 82 -5.62 6.63 0.45
C LEU A 82 -4.70 7.85 0.41
N ASN A 83 -5.08 8.88 -0.37
CA ASN A 83 -4.26 10.08 -0.58
C ASN A 83 -2.85 9.72 -1.03
N ALA A 84 -2.74 8.77 -1.95
CA ALA A 84 -1.47 8.27 -2.46
C ALA A 84 -1.12 8.91 -3.79
N SER A 85 0.16 8.96 -4.11
CA SER A 85 0.66 9.55 -5.36
C SER A 85 0.73 8.55 -6.50
N SER A 86 0.75 7.24 -6.20
CA SER A 86 0.85 6.18 -7.19
C SER A 86 0.15 4.92 -6.71
N LYS A 87 -0.07 3.97 -7.63
CA LYS A 87 -0.68 2.68 -7.27
C LYS A 87 0.18 1.89 -6.28
N TRP A 88 1.51 2.00 -6.39
CA TRP A 88 2.44 1.33 -5.48
C TRP A 88 2.32 1.91 -4.08
N SER A 89 2.31 3.24 -4.00
CA SER A 89 2.14 3.94 -2.74
C SER A 89 0.78 3.60 -2.11
N ALA A 90 -0.27 3.55 -2.91
CA ALA A 90 -1.61 3.20 -2.44
C ALA A 90 -1.64 1.78 -1.87
N ALA A 91 -1.05 0.81 -2.58
CA ALA A 91 -1.01 -0.58 -2.15
C ALA A 91 -0.22 -0.72 -0.84
N LEU A 92 0.94 -0.07 -0.76
CA LEU A 92 1.77 -0.09 0.44
C LEU A 92 1.05 0.54 1.63
N THR A 93 0.41 1.68 1.41
CA THR A 93 -0.39 2.36 2.43
C THR A 93 -1.50 1.46 2.95
N ALA A 94 -2.20 0.77 2.05
CA ALA A 94 -3.28 -0.14 2.42
C ALA A 94 -2.78 -1.29 3.31
N VAL A 95 -1.59 -1.81 3.06
CA VAL A 95 -0.96 -2.83 3.92
C VAL A 95 -0.65 -2.24 5.30
N LEU A 96 -0.06 -1.05 5.33
CA LEU A 96 0.37 -0.42 6.57
C LEU A 96 -0.79 -0.10 7.51
N ILE A 97 -1.95 0.28 6.96
CA ILE A 97 -3.14 0.55 7.76
C ILE A 97 -4.03 -0.67 7.97
N GLY A 98 -3.60 -1.83 7.47
CA GLY A 98 -4.29 -3.10 7.70
C GLY A 98 -5.51 -3.36 6.85
N LEU A 99 -5.69 -2.62 5.74
CA LEU A 99 -6.83 -2.82 4.83
C LEU A 99 -6.63 -4.04 3.93
N ILE A 100 -5.39 -4.34 3.57
CA ILE A 100 -5.05 -5.54 2.81
C ILE A 100 -3.87 -6.24 3.46
N GLN A 101 -3.71 -7.51 3.14
CA GLN A 101 -2.59 -8.33 3.61
C GLN A 101 -1.71 -8.71 2.44
N TYR A 102 -0.42 -8.68 2.69
CA TYR A 102 0.58 -9.07 1.68
C TYR A 102 0.66 -10.57 1.50
#